data_47d6bb81d188d5a10d33fcfc0e03ffb9
#
_entry.id   47d6bb81d188d5a10d33fcfc0e03ffb9
#
_cell.length_a   1.000
_cell.length_b   1.000
_cell.length_c   1.000
_cell.angle_alpha   90.00
_cell.angle_beta   90.00
_cell.angle_gamma   90.00
#
_symmetry.space_group_name_H-M   'P 1'
#
loop_
_entity.id
_entity.type
_entity.pdbx_description
1 polymer ?
#
loop_
_entity_poly.entity_id
_entity_poly.type
_entity_poly.pdbx_seq_one_letter_code
_entity_poly.pdbx_strand_id
1 'polypeptide(L)'
;MQTIKAQKTKYSGKALAVTAMFAALITAATAFIKIPAPLGYAHAGDSVIYLVACIRPAPFGFIAASVGGALADLLSGYAVWAIPTAVIKALNVLPFFLARKYLQKKGRDTRILHPLTLSMLLPTTAVTSVGYFAANMVLYDSAAAWAEVPFNLVQSAVGAVLFIALALTLDAVKFKQKISLK
;
A
#
# COMPACT_ATOMS: atom_id res chain seq x y z
N MET A 1 -24.00 -30.37 18.75
CA MET A 1 -23.00 -30.39 17.67
C MET A 1 -23.35 -29.24 16.69
N GLN A 2 -22.80 -28.02 16.93
CA GLN A 2 -23.07 -26.86 16.09
C GLN A 2 -22.14 -26.91 14.89
N THR A 3 -22.73 -27.11 13.72
CA THR A 3 -22.04 -27.04 12.43
C THR A 3 -21.53 -25.60 12.21
N ILE A 4 -20.20 -25.43 12.28
CA ILE A 4 -19.51 -24.21 11.89
C ILE A 4 -19.78 -24.04 10.37
N LYS A 5 -20.75 -23.20 10.00
CA LYS A 5 -20.91 -22.75 8.61
C LYS A 5 -19.66 -21.98 8.24
N ALA A 6 -18.77 -22.60 7.47
CA ALA A 6 -17.67 -21.93 6.80
C ALA A 6 -18.26 -20.78 5.98
N GLN A 7 -17.99 -19.54 6.40
CA GLN A 7 -18.36 -18.35 5.69
C GLN A 7 -17.53 -18.32 4.40
N LYS A 8 -18.10 -18.85 3.30
CA LYS A 8 -17.55 -18.67 1.95
C LYS A 8 -17.39 -17.16 1.73
N THR A 9 -16.18 -16.66 1.77
CA THR A 9 -15.83 -15.33 1.27
C THR A 9 -16.12 -15.35 -0.22
N LYS A 10 -17.36 -15.02 -0.59
CA LYS A 10 -17.73 -14.82 -1.99
C LYS A 10 -16.93 -13.63 -2.50
N TYR A 11 -15.94 -13.89 -3.36
CA TYR A 11 -15.32 -12.89 -4.21
C TYR A 11 -16.43 -12.36 -5.14
N SER A 12 -17.16 -11.34 -4.68
CA SER A 12 -18.23 -10.75 -5.49
C SER A 12 -17.59 -9.94 -6.62
N GLY A 13 -18.22 -9.88 -7.78
CA GLY A 13 -17.78 -9.04 -8.90
C GLY A 13 -17.58 -7.57 -8.47
N LYS A 14 -18.43 -7.07 -7.55
CA LYS A 14 -18.27 -5.75 -6.92
C LYS A 14 -16.94 -5.61 -6.15
N ALA A 15 -16.54 -6.61 -5.37
CA ALA A 15 -15.30 -6.57 -4.62
C ALA A 15 -14.07 -6.56 -5.55
N LEU A 16 -14.12 -7.32 -6.64
CA LEU A 16 -13.07 -7.35 -7.65
C LEU A 16 -13.01 -6.02 -8.42
N ALA A 17 -14.13 -5.46 -8.84
CA ALA A 17 -14.20 -4.16 -9.52
C ALA A 17 -13.59 -3.04 -8.64
N VAL A 18 -13.95 -2.98 -7.36
CA VAL A 18 -13.37 -2.00 -6.43
C VAL A 18 -11.87 -2.23 -6.24
N THR A 19 -11.41 -3.48 -6.22
CA THR A 19 -9.97 -3.79 -6.12
C THR A 19 -9.22 -3.32 -7.37
N ALA A 20 -9.78 -3.53 -8.55
CA ALA A 20 -9.23 -3.05 -9.81
C ALA A 20 -9.18 -1.52 -9.87
N MET A 21 -10.22 -0.83 -9.37
CA MET A 21 -10.21 0.65 -9.25
C MET A 21 -9.07 1.12 -8.35
N PHE A 22 -8.82 0.47 -7.20
CA PHE A 22 -7.71 0.84 -6.34
C PHE A 22 -6.35 0.50 -6.97
N ALA A 23 -6.23 -0.62 -7.67
CA ALA A 23 -5.01 -0.92 -8.42
C ALA A 23 -4.74 0.16 -9.48
N ALA A 24 -5.75 0.57 -10.25
CA ALA A 24 -5.63 1.65 -11.22
C ALA A 24 -5.25 2.99 -10.57
N LEU A 25 -5.82 3.33 -9.41
CA LEU A 25 -5.49 4.54 -8.67
C LEU A 25 -4.04 4.51 -8.15
N ILE A 26 -3.58 3.36 -7.63
CA ILE A 26 -2.18 3.15 -7.23
C ILE A 26 -1.27 3.30 -8.45
N THR A 27 -1.61 2.67 -9.57
CA THR A 27 -0.85 2.78 -10.83
C THR A 27 -0.74 4.25 -11.27
N ALA A 28 -1.85 4.98 -11.30
CA ALA A 28 -1.87 6.38 -11.70
C ALA A 28 -1.04 7.26 -10.75
N ALA A 29 -1.22 7.13 -9.43
CA ALA A 29 -0.47 7.89 -8.44
C ALA A 29 1.04 7.58 -8.49
N THR A 30 1.41 6.35 -8.83
CA THR A 30 2.81 5.91 -8.97
C THR A 30 3.41 6.39 -10.30
N ALA A 31 2.71 6.22 -11.41
CA ALA A 31 3.26 6.51 -12.73
C ALA A 31 3.29 8.01 -13.06
N PHE A 32 2.33 8.80 -12.58
CA PHE A 32 2.18 10.21 -12.96
C PHE A 32 2.63 11.20 -11.89
N ILE A 33 2.67 10.82 -10.60
CA ILE A 33 3.13 11.69 -9.51
C ILE A 33 4.46 11.13 -8.98
N LYS A 34 5.53 11.42 -9.72
CA LYS A 34 6.86 10.86 -9.45
C LYS A 34 7.97 11.87 -9.66
N ILE A 35 9.08 11.63 -8.98
CA ILE A 35 10.35 12.38 -9.07
C ILE A 35 11.42 11.40 -9.52
N PRO A 36 12.25 11.73 -10.53
CA PRO A 36 13.35 10.86 -10.98
C PRO A 36 14.30 10.51 -9.84
N ALA A 37 14.76 9.27 -9.82
CA ALA A 37 15.80 8.73 -8.95
C ALA A 37 16.87 8.04 -9.82
N PRO A 38 18.08 7.74 -9.30
CA PRO A 38 19.20 7.23 -10.10
C PRO A 38 18.87 5.98 -10.91
N LEU A 39 18.13 5.03 -10.36
CA LEU A 39 17.80 3.75 -10.99
C LEU A 39 16.28 3.54 -11.18
N GLY A 40 15.48 4.58 -10.96
CA GLY A 40 14.04 4.50 -11.03
C GLY A 40 13.38 5.84 -10.76
N TYR A 41 12.44 5.86 -9.81
CA TYR A 41 11.72 7.08 -9.43
C TYR A 41 11.11 6.94 -8.03
N ALA A 42 11.06 8.04 -7.27
CA ALA A 42 10.25 8.14 -6.06
C ALA A 42 8.84 8.64 -6.44
N HIS A 43 7.78 8.15 -5.77
CA HIS A 43 6.41 8.38 -6.21
C HIS A 43 5.41 8.51 -5.05
N ALA A 44 4.22 9.06 -5.35
CA ALA A 44 3.15 9.26 -4.37
C ALA A 44 2.25 8.02 -4.15
N GLY A 45 2.41 6.95 -4.91
CA GLY A 45 1.53 5.78 -4.90
C GLY A 45 1.39 5.09 -3.55
N ASP A 46 2.40 5.17 -2.69
CA ASP A 46 2.39 4.57 -1.35
C ASP A 46 1.27 5.14 -0.46
N SER A 47 0.90 6.41 -0.64
CA SER A 47 -0.22 7.03 0.07
C SER A 47 -1.54 6.30 -0.17
N VAL A 48 -1.78 5.89 -1.41
CA VAL A 48 -2.98 5.14 -1.80
C VAL A 48 -2.91 3.71 -1.27
N ILE A 49 -1.72 3.08 -1.27
CA ILE A 49 -1.51 1.75 -0.71
C ILE A 49 -1.87 1.73 0.79
N TYR A 50 -1.37 2.70 1.57
CA TYR A 50 -1.67 2.83 3.00
C TYR A 50 -3.17 3.05 3.24
N LEU A 51 -3.80 3.89 2.41
CA LEU A 51 -5.23 4.13 2.46
C LEU A 51 -6.02 2.83 2.21
N VAL A 52 -5.71 2.12 1.13
CA VAL A 52 -6.38 0.85 0.78
C VAL A 52 -6.22 -0.18 1.88
N ALA A 53 -5.03 -0.30 2.47
CA ALA A 53 -4.77 -1.21 3.60
C ALA A 53 -5.65 -0.90 4.82
N CYS A 54 -5.98 0.39 5.05
CA CYS A 54 -6.86 0.83 6.14
C CYS A 54 -8.35 0.60 5.87
N ILE A 55 -8.78 0.46 4.63
CA ILE A 55 -10.22 0.41 4.28
C ILE A 55 -10.67 -0.91 3.67
N ARG A 56 -9.78 -1.67 3.02
CA ARG A 56 -10.14 -2.93 2.36
C ARG A 56 -9.75 -4.17 3.18
N PRO A 57 -10.47 -5.29 3.06
CA PRO A 57 -10.01 -6.58 3.58
C PRO A 57 -8.66 -6.99 2.99
N ALA A 58 -7.87 -7.75 3.76
CA ALA A 58 -6.51 -8.11 3.41
C ALA A 58 -6.31 -8.61 1.96
N PRO A 59 -7.03 -9.61 1.45
CA PRO A 59 -6.74 -10.14 0.11
C PRO A 59 -6.80 -9.05 -0.96
N PHE A 60 -7.80 -8.17 -0.87
CA PHE A 60 -8.02 -7.11 -1.85
C PHE A 60 -6.99 -5.98 -1.76
N GLY A 61 -6.57 -5.63 -0.53
CA GLY A 61 -5.51 -4.64 -0.32
C GLY A 61 -4.17 -5.12 -0.89
N PHE A 62 -3.79 -6.35 -0.63
CA PHE A 62 -2.56 -6.97 -1.15
C PHE A 62 -2.57 -7.03 -2.69
N ILE A 63 -3.67 -7.50 -3.28
CA ILE A 63 -3.82 -7.59 -4.75
C ILE A 63 -3.72 -6.20 -5.38
N ALA A 64 -4.46 -5.20 -4.85
CA ALA A 64 -4.44 -3.85 -5.39
C ALA A 64 -3.04 -3.22 -5.34
N ALA A 65 -2.31 -3.38 -4.23
CA ALA A 65 -0.97 -2.85 -4.06
C ALA A 65 0.04 -3.53 -4.99
N SER A 66 0.02 -4.86 -5.04
CA SER A 66 0.92 -5.67 -5.88
C SER A 66 0.72 -5.36 -7.36
N VAL A 67 -0.52 -5.48 -7.84
CA VAL A 67 -0.86 -5.27 -9.25
C VAL A 67 -0.66 -3.80 -9.64
N GLY A 68 -1.12 -2.86 -8.80
CA GLY A 68 -1.00 -1.43 -9.08
C GLY A 68 0.45 -0.96 -9.16
N GLY A 69 1.33 -1.44 -8.27
CA GLY A 69 2.76 -1.14 -8.31
C GLY A 69 3.45 -1.72 -9.55
N ALA A 70 3.22 -3.01 -9.83
CA ALA A 70 3.80 -3.67 -11.00
C ALA A 70 3.38 -3.02 -12.31
N LEU A 71 2.10 -2.69 -12.48
CA LEU A 71 1.59 -2.01 -13.67
C LEU A 71 2.20 -0.62 -13.83
N ALA A 72 2.44 0.11 -12.74
CA ALA A 72 3.08 1.42 -12.80
C ALA A 72 4.51 1.32 -13.36
N ASP A 73 5.28 0.34 -12.93
CA ASP A 73 6.64 0.11 -13.44
C ASP A 73 6.63 -0.27 -14.91
N LEU A 74 5.74 -1.19 -15.32
CA LEU A 74 5.58 -1.57 -16.73
C LEU A 74 5.24 -0.37 -17.61
N LEU A 75 4.26 0.44 -17.20
CA LEU A 75 3.83 1.64 -17.94
C LEU A 75 4.88 2.76 -17.94
N SER A 76 5.74 2.79 -16.93
CA SER A 76 6.81 3.79 -16.81
C SER A 76 8.12 3.39 -17.51
N GLY A 77 8.19 2.20 -18.15
CA GLY A 77 9.39 1.70 -18.83
C GLY A 77 10.41 1.02 -17.90
N TYR A 78 10.03 0.73 -16.66
CA TYR A 78 10.88 0.10 -15.65
C TYR A 78 10.51 -1.38 -15.41
N ALA A 79 10.31 -2.14 -16.48
CA ALA A 79 9.80 -3.51 -16.42
C ALA A 79 10.60 -4.46 -15.50
N VAL A 80 11.93 -4.24 -15.37
CA VAL A 80 12.79 -5.01 -14.46
C VAL A 80 12.36 -4.89 -12.99
N TRP A 81 11.71 -3.78 -12.61
CA TRP A 81 11.23 -3.52 -11.27
C TRP A 81 9.84 -4.11 -10.98
N ALA A 82 9.08 -4.50 -11.99
CA ALA A 82 7.69 -4.92 -11.82
C ALA A 82 7.51 -6.05 -10.79
N ILE A 83 8.41 -7.06 -10.79
CA ILE A 83 8.35 -8.18 -9.83
C ILE A 83 8.78 -7.74 -8.43
N PRO A 84 9.97 -7.11 -8.22
CA PRO A 84 10.35 -6.59 -6.92
C PRO A 84 9.28 -5.65 -6.33
N THR A 85 8.78 -4.70 -7.12
CA THR A 85 7.74 -3.76 -6.69
C THR A 85 6.46 -4.48 -6.30
N ALA A 86 6.00 -5.45 -7.07
CA ALA A 86 4.81 -6.24 -6.73
C ALA A 86 4.91 -6.84 -5.32
N VAL A 87 6.05 -7.43 -5.00
CA VAL A 87 6.31 -8.04 -3.68
C VAL A 87 6.41 -6.98 -2.58
N ILE A 88 7.21 -5.94 -2.79
CA ILE A 88 7.44 -4.88 -1.79
C ILE A 88 6.13 -4.15 -1.48
N LYS A 89 5.34 -3.79 -2.50
CA LYS A 89 4.06 -3.09 -2.31
C LYS A 89 2.99 -3.97 -1.66
N ALA A 90 2.99 -5.28 -1.94
CA ALA A 90 2.18 -6.22 -1.16
C ALA A 90 2.60 -6.23 0.31
N LEU A 91 3.90 -6.33 0.61
CA LEU A 91 4.41 -6.31 1.99
C LEU A 91 4.11 -5.00 2.71
N ASN A 92 4.05 -3.86 2.02
CA ASN A 92 3.67 -2.56 2.59
C ASN A 92 2.23 -2.52 3.14
N VAL A 93 1.36 -3.41 2.68
CA VAL A 93 -0.01 -3.55 3.23
C VAL A 93 0.00 -4.21 4.60
N LEU A 94 0.97 -5.09 4.88
CA LEU A 94 0.98 -5.96 6.05
C LEU A 94 0.92 -5.22 7.40
N PRO A 95 1.77 -4.19 7.68
CA PRO A 95 1.71 -3.47 8.95
C PRO A 95 0.34 -2.85 9.21
N PHE A 96 -0.23 -2.17 8.22
CA PHE A 96 -1.57 -1.55 8.33
C PHE A 96 -2.67 -2.59 8.50
N PHE A 97 -2.58 -3.71 7.80
CA PHE A 97 -3.51 -4.82 7.96
C PHE A 97 -3.50 -5.39 9.38
N LEU A 98 -2.32 -5.60 9.96
CA LEU A 98 -2.18 -6.10 11.34
C LEU A 98 -2.74 -5.09 12.35
N ALA A 99 -2.43 -3.81 12.21
CA ALA A 99 -2.97 -2.73 13.02
C ALA A 99 -4.50 -2.70 12.95
N ARG A 100 -5.05 -2.74 11.74
CA ARG A 100 -6.49 -2.78 11.51
C ARG A 100 -7.16 -4.00 12.15
N LYS A 101 -6.59 -5.19 11.96
CA LYS A 101 -7.10 -6.43 12.57
C LYS A 101 -7.14 -6.33 14.10
N TYR A 102 -6.14 -5.72 14.72
CA TYR A 102 -6.12 -5.44 16.13
C TYR A 102 -7.23 -4.45 16.54
N LEU A 103 -7.38 -3.33 15.81
CA LEU A 103 -8.41 -2.33 16.07
C LEU A 103 -9.83 -2.90 15.91
N GLN A 104 -10.04 -3.77 14.92
CA GLN A 104 -11.31 -4.48 14.72
C GLN A 104 -11.67 -5.36 15.92
N LYS A 105 -10.71 -6.13 16.45
CA LYS A 105 -10.92 -6.95 17.66
C LYS A 105 -11.28 -6.11 18.90
N LYS A 106 -10.83 -4.84 18.94
CA LYS A 106 -11.13 -3.90 20.04
C LYS A 106 -12.35 -3.02 19.78
N GLY A 107 -13.06 -3.17 18.66
CA GLY A 107 -14.19 -2.32 18.29
C GLY A 107 -13.79 -0.85 17.99
N ARG A 108 -12.51 -0.58 17.69
CA ARG A 108 -11.96 0.77 17.49
C ARG A 108 -11.63 1.08 16.04
N ASP A 109 -11.95 0.22 15.08
CA ASP A 109 -11.65 0.40 13.64
C ASP A 109 -12.63 1.36 12.95
N THR A 110 -12.90 2.52 13.57
CA THR A 110 -13.89 3.50 13.10
C THR A 110 -13.31 4.63 12.26
N ARG A 111 -12.00 4.86 12.36
CA ARG A 111 -11.27 5.91 11.62
C ARG A 111 -10.12 5.30 10.84
N ILE A 112 -9.70 6.00 9.77
CA ILE A 112 -8.49 5.66 9.02
C ILE A 112 -7.28 6.12 9.83
N LEU A 113 -7.32 7.37 10.28
CA LEU A 113 -6.27 7.96 11.10
C LEU A 113 -6.45 7.59 12.57
N HIS A 114 -5.65 6.65 13.03
CA HIS A 114 -5.57 6.21 14.41
C HIS A 114 -4.09 6.18 14.83
N PRO A 115 -3.71 6.49 16.09
CA PRO A 115 -2.30 6.44 16.51
C PRO A 115 -1.58 5.14 16.12
N LEU A 116 -2.26 4.00 16.22
CA LEU A 116 -1.70 2.71 15.80
C LEU A 116 -1.50 2.64 14.27
N THR A 117 -2.39 3.19 13.45
CA THR A 117 -2.19 3.21 11.99
C THR A 117 -1.08 4.18 11.59
N LEU A 118 -0.93 5.29 12.30
CA LEU A 118 0.18 6.21 12.11
C LEU A 118 1.54 5.57 12.45
N SER A 119 1.61 4.80 13.55
CA SER A 119 2.86 4.11 13.91
C SER A 119 3.28 3.06 12.88
N MET A 120 2.35 2.56 12.04
CA MET A 120 2.67 1.61 10.96
C MET A 120 3.42 2.24 9.78
N LEU A 121 3.49 3.55 9.70
CA LEU A 121 4.33 4.23 8.71
C LEU A 121 5.82 3.88 8.88
N LEU A 122 6.30 3.71 10.12
CA LEU A 122 7.69 3.33 10.39
C LEU A 122 8.05 1.94 9.84
N PRO A 123 7.37 0.85 10.23
CA PRO A 123 7.69 -0.47 9.68
C PRO A 123 7.46 -0.54 8.17
N THR A 124 6.52 0.22 7.61
CA THR A 124 6.30 0.26 6.16
C THR A 124 7.44 0.98 5.44
N THR A 125 7.98 2.06 6.01
CA THR A 125 9.21 2.70 5.51
C THR A 125 10.38 1.73 5.53
N ALA A 126 10.53 0.94 6.59
CA ALA A 126 11.56 -0.10 6.65
C ALA A 126 11.37 -1.18 5.57
N VAL A 127 10.13 -1.64 5.34
CA VAL A 127 9.82 -2.60 4.26
C VAL A 127 10.20 -2.03 2.89
N THR A 128 9.84 -0.77 2.61
CA THR A 128 10.21 -0.10 1.36
C THR A 128 11.72 0.00 1.20
N SER A 129 12.41 0.57 2.19
CA SER A 129 13.86 0.81 2.11
C SER A 129 14.67 -0.48 2.02
N VAL A 130 14.38 -1.46 2.89
CA VAL A 130 15.07 -2.76 2.89
C VAL A 130 14.71 -3.58 1.65
N GLY A 131 13.44 -3.55 1.24
CA GLY A 131 12.99 -4.29 0.05
C GLY A 131 13.66 -3.80 -1.22
N TYR A 132 13.66 -2.50 -1.46
CA TYR A 132 14.35 -1.94 -2.64
C TYR A 132 15.87 -2.02 -2.52
N PHE A 133 16.44 -1.88 -1.32
CA PHE A 133 17.87 -2.13 -1.12
C PHE A 133 18.25 -3.54 -1.54
N ALA A 134 17.51 -4.56 -1.06
CA ALA A 134 17.76 -5.95 -1.43
C ALA A 134 17.56 -6.20 -2.94
N ALA A 135 16.54 -5.59 -3.54
CA ALA A 135 16.31 -5.69 -4.97
C ALA A 135 17.46 -5.07 -5.79
N ASN A 136 17.97 -3.89 -5.39
CA ASN A 136 19.12 -3.25 -6.03
C ASN A 136 20.38 -4.09 -5.90
N MET A 137 20.63 -4.72 -4.74
CA MET A 137 21.76 -5.64 -4.54
C MET A 137 21.72 -6.82 -5.52
N VAL A 138 20.52 -7.31 -5.86
CA VAL A 138 20.35 -8.45 -6.78
C VAL A 138 20.39 -8.01 -8.24
N LEU A 139 19.77 -6.88 -8.58
CA LEU A 139 19.61 -6.41 -9.96
C LEU A 139 20.83 -5.65 -10.48
N TYR A 140 21.58 -5.03 -9.57
CA TYR A 140 22.72 -4.18 -9.90
C TYR A 140 23.91 -4.51 -8.98
N ASP A 141 24.19 -3.66 -7.98
CA ASP A 141 25.29 -3.83 -7.04
C ASP A 141 25.06 -3.09 -5.70
N SER A 142 26.05 -3.14 -4.82
CA SER A 142 25.97 -2.47 -3.52
C SER A 142 26.00 -0.93 -3.62
N ALA A 143 26.74 -0.37 -4.57
CA ALA A 143 26.80 1.08 -4.75
C ALA A 143 25.43 1.62 -5.18
N ALA A 144 24.78 0.95 -6.14
CA ALA A 144 23.43 1.22 -6.56
C ALA A 144 22.42 1.11 -5.41
N ALA A 145 22.53 0.05 -4.59
CA ALA A 145 21.66 -0.14 -3.44
C ALA A 145 21.75 1.02 -2.43
N TRP A 146 22.94 1.48 -2.10
CA TRP A 146 23.14 2.61 -1.20
C TRP A 146 22.70 3.95 -1.80
N ALA A 147 22.91 4.17 -3.11
CA ALA A 147 22.50 5.38 -3.80
C ALA A 147 20.97 5.59 -3.78
N GLU A 148 20.18 4.51 -3.78
CA GLU A 148 18.73 4.57 -3.78
C GLU A 148 18.10 4.75 -2.38
N VAL A 149 18.82 4.51 -1.28
CA VAL A 149 18.28 4.62 0.08
C VAL A 149 17.67 6.00 0.37
N PRO A 150 18.33 7.14 0.07
CA PRO A 150 17.73 8.46 0.32
C PRO A 150 16.42 8.66 -0.43
N PHE A 151 16.31 8.18 -1.68
CA PHE A 151 15.10 8.31 -2.51
C PHE A 151 13.96 7.46 -1.97
N ASN A 152 14.24 6.26 -1.47
CA ASN A 152 13.25 5.41 -0.81
C ASN A 152 12.72 6.04 0.49
N LEU A 153 13.57 6.73 1.25
CA LEU A 153 13.14 7.46 2.44
C LEU A 153 12.27 8.67 2.08
N VAL A 154 12.68 9.45 1.07
CA VAL A 154 11.87 10.57 0.54
C VAL A 154 10.53 10.08 0.03
N GLN A 155 10.50 8.99 -0.74
CA GLN A 155 9.25 8.38 -1.22
C GLN A 155 8.33 8.01 -0.05
N SER A 156 8.86 7.35 0.97
CA SER A 156 8.09 6.96 2.15
C SER A 156 7.56 8.17 2.91
N ALA A 157 8.36 9.23 3.04
CA ALA A 157 7.93 10.48 3.69
C ALA A 157 6.81 11.18 2.90
N VAL A 158 6.96 11.31 1.59
CA VAL A 158 5.90 11.87 0.70
C VAL A 158 4.64 11.02 0.79
N GLY A 159 4.76 9.70 0.70
CA GLY A 159 3.65 8.77 0.86
C GLY A 159 2.92 8.94 2.20
N ALA A 160 3.68 9.11 3.30
CA ALA A 160 3.12 9.32 4.63
C ALA A 160 2.36 10.66 4.73
N VAL A 161 2.93 11.76 4.26
CA VAL A 161 2.29 13.08 4.28
C VAL A 161 0.98 13.07 3.49
N LEU A 162 1.00 12.54 2.27
CA LEU A 162 -0.19 12.43 1.43
C LEU A 162 -1.23 11.48 2.02
N PHE A 163 -0.81 10.36 2.61
CA PHE A 163 -1.72 9.45 3.32
C PHE A 163 -2.42 10.16 4.47
N ILE A 164 -1.69 10.93 5.30
CA ILE A 164 -2.27 11.66 6.43
C ILE A 164 -3.31 12.68 5.92
N ALA A 165 -2.98 13.45 4.87
CA ALA A 165 -3.89 14.42 4.28
C ALA A 165 -5.18 13.77 3.76
N LEU A 166 -5.05 12.67 3.00
CA LEU A 166 -6.19 11.89 2.49
C LEU A 166 -7.02 11.29 3.63
N ALA A 167 -6.36 10.72 4.65
CA ALA A 167 -7.02 10.10 5.78
C ALA A 167 -7.81 11.12 6.62
N LEU A 168 -7.26 12.33 6.85
CA LEU A 168 -7.96 13.42 7.52
C LEU A 168 -9.24 13.81 6.78
N THR A 169 -9.14 14.00 5.45
CA THR A 169 -10.29 14.38 4.62
C THR A 169 -11.38 13.31 4.65
N LEU A 170 -10.98 12.04 4.51
CA LEU A 170 -11.92 10.91 4.50
C LEU A 170 -12.55 10.65 5.89
N ASP A 171 -11.79 10.85 6.96
CA ASP A 171 -12.30 10.72 8.33
C ASP A 171 -13.27 11.87 8.67
N ALA A 172 -13.06 13.08 8.16
CA ALA A 172 -13.98 14.21 8.33
C ALA A 172 -15.38 13.90 7.78
N VAL A 173 -15.46 13.20 6.65
CA VAL A 173 -16.74 12.76 6.05
C VAL A 173 -17.21 11.38 6.55
N LYS A 174 -16.55 10.81 7.55
CA LYS A 174 -16.84 9.49 8.15
C LYS A 174 -16.90 8.36 7.10
N PHE A 175 -16.03 8.45 6.09
CA PHE A 175 -16.02 7.55 4.93
C PHE A 175 -15.95 6.07 5.33
N LYS A 176 -15.04 5.71 6.23
CA LYS A 176 -14.85 4.33 6.68
C LYS A 176 -16.10 3.74 7.33
N GLN A 177 -16.83 4.52 8.11
CA GLN A 177 -18.09 4.09 8.72
C GLN A 177 -19.17 3.85 7.67
N LYS A 178 -19.28 4.73 6.68
CA LYS A 178 -20.27 4.60 5.60
C LYS A 178 -20.04 3.37 4.72
N ILE A 179 -18.79 2.96 4.48
CA ILE A 179 -18.51 1.76 3.68
C ILE A 179 -18.61 0.47 4.47
N SER A 180 -18.47 0.50 5.80
CA SER A 180 -18.60 -0.68 6.65
C SER A 180 -20.07 -1.08 6.91
N LEU A 181 -21.01 -0.17 6.70
CA LEU A 181 -22.45 -0.39 6.85
C LEU A 181 -23.12 -1.00 5.60
N LYS A 182 -22.39 -1.19 4.50
CA LYS A 182 -22.84 -1.78 3.24
C LYS A 182 -22.18 -3.13 2.99
#